data_542a5f67bf70798a579a6a6de6964859
#
_entry.id   542a5f67bf70798a579a6a6de6964859
#
_cell.length_a   1.000
_cell.length_b   1.000
_cell.length_c   1.000
_cell.angle_alpha   90.00
_cell.angle_beta   90.00
_cell.angle_gamma   90.00
#
_symmetry.space_group_name_H-M   'P 1'
#
loop_
_entity.id
_entity.type
_entity.pdbx_description
1 polymer ?
#
loop_
_entity_poly.entity_id
_entity_poly.type
_entity_poly.pdbx_seq_one_letter_code
_entity_poly.pdbx_strand_id
1 'polypeptide(L)'
;VQTELQHAEFCDERLTDRLVQIGDELGSSPAESIPIACENTASTKATYRFCDNDCVNGTEILASHRQAQQARIEETDELLVVSDTTELTFPHHPAKEGLGDIGAAEMDIHGVKAHSTIGVDPQTHHMTGVIDQQSLIEDRDTGNTYDTNGNDEPIPLETRHTKWIRGDRRARAWLPEAVRPIFVHDRAADDFSLFAEISNEMDNAGFVVRAQYNRNIR
;
A
#
# COMPACT_ATOMS: atom_id res chain seq x y z
N VAL A 1 13.90 4.98 11.50
CA VAL A 1 12.61 5.55 11.10
C VAL A 1 12.74 7.00 10.64
N GLN A 2 13.54 7.83 11.33
CA GLN A 2 13.71 9.25 10.99
C GLN A 2 14.00 9.46 9.49
N THR A 3 14.97 8.75 8.93
CA THR A 3 15.35 8.85 7.51
C THR A 3 14.23 8.49 6.53
N GLU A 4 13.24 7.72 6.97
CA GLU A 4 12.12 7.27 6.14
C GLU A 4 10.98 8.30 6.08
N LEU A 5 10.82 9.12 7.11
CA LEU A 5 9.62 9.92 7.32
C LEU A 5 9.86 11.44 7.42
N GLN A 6 11.13 11.87 7.48
CA GLN A 6 11.50 13.28 7.67
C GLN A 6 11.21 14.20 6.47
N HIS A 7 10.90 13.63 5.31
CA HIS A 7 10.62 14.35 4.08
C HIS A 7 9.12 14.52 3.79
N ALA A 8 8.25 14.11 4.72
CA ALA A 8 6.82 14.32 4.55
C ALA A 8 6.47 15.82 4.61
N GLU A 9 5.74 16.30 3.61
CA GLU A 9 5.37 17.71 3.48
C GLU A 9 3.90 17.88 3.87
N PHE A 10 3.67 18.32 5.12
CA PHE A 10 2.34 18.68 5.61
C PHE A 10 2.17 20.20 5.65
N CYS A 11 0.96 20.65 5.91
CA CYS A 11 0.66 22.08 6.08
C CYS A 11 1.37 22.75 7.27
N ASP A 12 1.97 21.99 8.17
CA ASP A 12 2.70 22.43 9.38
C ASP A 12 3.88 21.49 9.64
N GLU A 13 5.09 22.03 9.68
CA GLU A 13 6.35 21.29 9.90
C GLU A 13 6.33 20.45 11.19
N ARG A 14 5.58 20.90 12.22
CA ARG A 14 5.42 20.13 13.47
C ARG A 14 4.74 18.78 13.29
N LEU A 15 3.97 18.61 12.20
CA LEU A 15 3.37 17.33 11.85
C LEU A 15 4.41 16.34 11.33
N THR A 16 5.42 16.81 10.60
CA THR A 16 6.53 15.96 10.16
C THR A 16 7.36 15.45 11.34
N ASP A 17 7.70 16.34 12.29
CA ASP A 17 8.37 15.92 13.54
C ASP A 17 7.52 14.92 14.32
N ARG A 18 6.20 15.15 14.37
CA ARG A 18 5.28 14.22 15.02
C ARG A 18 5.19 12.87 14.30
N LEU A 19 5.18 12.84 12.97
CA LEU A 19 5.20 11.62 12.19
C LEU A 19 6.45 10.78 12.49
N VAL A 20 7.62 11.42 12.53
CA VAL A 20 8.88 10.74 12.86
C VAL A 20 8.81 10.12 14.26
N GLN A 21 8.33 10.87 15.25
CA GLN A 21 8.17 10.36 16.61
C GLN A 21 7.20 9.16 16.68
N ILE A 22 6.05 9.26 16.02
CA ILE A 22 5.08 8.15 15.93
C ILE A 22 5.71 6.93 15.28
N GLY A 23 6.45 7.14 14.19
CA GLY A 23 7.15 6.06 13.51
C GLY A 23 8.18 5.36 14.40
N ASP A 24 8.92 6.10 15.20
CA ASP A 24 9.90 5.54 16.16
C ASP A 24 9.19 4.74 17.28
N GLU A 25 8.12 5.28 17.86
CA GLU A 25 7.34 4.61 18.90
C GLU A 25 6.70 3.31 18.38
N LEU A 26 5.98 3.37 17.26
CA LEU A 26 5.32 2.20 16.67
C LEU A 26 6.33 1.20 16.08
N GLY A 27 7.40 1.68 15.46
CA GLY A 27 8.45 0.83 14.91
C GLY A 27 9.25 0.08 15.98
N SER A 28 9.35 0.63 17.19
CA SER A 28 9.99 -0.02 18.34
C SER A 28 9.11 -1.12 18.97
N SER A 29 7.80 -1.08 18.72
CA SER A 29 6.82 -2.02 19.28
C SER A 29 5.74 -2.41 18.25
N PRO A 30 6.13 -3.03 17.11
CA PRO A 30 5.26 -3.19 15.94
C PRO A 30 4.08 -4.15 16.15
N ALA A 31 4.13 -4.99 17.18
CA ALA A 31 3.05 -5.92 17.53
C ALA A 31 2.05 -5.37 18.55
N GLU A 32 2.33 -4.15 19.08
CA GLU A 32 1.55 -3.58 20.16
C GLU A 32 0.51 -2.58 19.64
N SER A 33 -0.53 -2.34 20.44
CA SER A 33 -1.51 -1.28 20.17
C SER A 33 -0.89 0.10 20.36
N ILE A 34 -1.44 1.13 19.69
CA ILE A 34 -0.97 2.53 19.83
C ILE A 34 -0.80 2.96 21.29
N PRO A 35 -1.77 2.69 22.23
CA PRO A 35 -1.59 3.07 23.63
C PRO A 35 -0.44 2.37 24.36
N ILE A 36 -0.03 1.18 23.90
CA ILE A 36 1.08 0.42 24.50
C ILE A 36 2.40 0.84 23.86
N ALA A 37 2.43 1.04 22.54
CA ALA A 37 3.61 1.46 21.82
C ALA A 37 4.06 2.88 22.18
N CYS A 38 3.10 3.78 22.48
CA CYS A 38 3.42 5.13 22.91
C CYS A 38 3.95 5.15 24.37
N GLU A 39 4.98 5.93 24.62
CA GLU A 39 5.65 6.02 25.93
C GLU A 39 4.71 6.43 27.07
N ASN A 40 3.69 7.26 26.78
CA ASN A 40 2.81 7.82 27.77
C ASN A 40 1.47 8.29 27.17
N THR A 41 0.52 8.62 28.06
CA THR A 41 -0.82 9.10 27.67
C THR A 41 -0.80 10.36 26.80
N ALA A 42 0.18 11.24 26.98
CA ALA A 42 0.28 12.46 26.18
C ALA A 42 0.70 12.12 24.74
N SER A 43 1.65 11.21 24.56
CA SER A 43 2.07 10.71 23.25
C SER A 43 0.91 9.97 22.55
N THR A 44 0.20 9.09 23.27
CA THR A 44 -1.00 8.40 22.76
C THR A 44 -2.03 9.39 22.20
N LYS A 45 -2.36 10.43 22.98
CA LYS A 45 -3.32 11.47 22.53
C LYS A 45 -2.79 12.27 21.34
N ALA A 46 -1.48 12.53 21.30
CA ALA A 46 -0.88 13.24 20.20
C ALA A 46 -0.89 12.41 18.90
N THR A 47 -0.70 11.10 18.99
CA THR A 47 -0.81 10.15 17.86
C THR A 47 -2.22 10.14 17.30
N TYR A 48 -3.26 10.02 18.14
CA TYR A 48 -4.65 10.07 17.64
C TYR A 48 -5.00 11.42 17.00
N ARG A 49 -4.56 12.55 17.60
CA ARG A 49 -4.76 13.87 16.99
C ARG A 49 -4.01 14.06 15.68
N PHE A 50 -2.87 13.41 15.52
CA PHE A 50 -2.15 13.40 14.25
C PHE A 50 -2.95 12.66 13.18
N CYS A 51 -3.46 11.46 13.49
CA CYS A 51 -4.27 10.68 12.55
C CYS A 51 -5.60 11.36 12.18
N ASP A 52 -6.13 12.20 13.07
CA ASP A 52 -7.40 12.91 12.93
C ASP A 52 -7.23 14.31 12.30
N ASN A 53 -6.03 14.64 11.84
CA ASN A 53 -5.72 15.96 11.32
C ASN A 53 -5.90 16.03 9.80
N ASP A 54 -6.72 16.95 9.31
CA ASP A 54 -7.05 17.12 7.88
C ASP A 54 -5.83 17.40 6.99
N CYS A 55 -4.71 17.88 7.55
CA CYS A 55 -3.46 18.09 6.84
C CYS A 55 -2.62 16.81 6.71
N VAL A 56 -2.98 15.74 7.39
CA VAL A 56 -2.25 14.47 7.32
C VAL A 56 -2.92 13.55 6.32
N ASN A 57 -2.16 13.10 5.35
CA ASN A 57 -2.64 12.12 4.38
C ASN A 57 -1.59 11.04 4.11
N GLY A 58 -2.04 9.86 3.73
CA GLY A 58 -1.18 8.71 3.46
C GLY A 58 -0.26 8.90 2.25
N THR A 59 -0.64 9.75 1.30
CA THR A 59 0.15 10.03 0.09
C THR A 59 1.46 10.73 0.44
N GLU A 60 1.42 11.73 1.32
CA GLU A 60 2.61 12.44 1.77
C GLU A 60 3.54 11.55 2.61
N ILE A 61 2.96 10.70 3.46
CA ILE A 61 3.74 9.71 4.24
C ILE A 61 4.46 8.74 3.28
N LEU A 62 3.76 8.22 2.29
CA LEU A 62 4.33 7.32 1.29
C LEU A 62 5.37 8.03 0.41
N ALA A 63 5.15 9.28 0.04
CA ALA A 63 6.10 10.08 -0.74
C ALA A 63 7.43 10.26 0.01
N SER A 64 7.38 10.57 1.30
CA SER A 64 8.57 10.64 2.16
C SER A 64 9.34 9.32 2.19
N HIS A 65 8.63 8.20 2.41
CA HIS A 65 9.22 6.87 2.42
C HIS A 65 9.86 6.51 1.07
N ARG A 66 9.18 6.82 -0.05
CA ARG A 66 9.70 6.61 -1.41
C ARG A 66 10.98 7.40 -1.66
N GLN A 67 11.05 8.64 -1.20
CA GLN A 67 12.27 9.45 -1.30
C GLN A 67 13.44 8.81 -0.57
N ALA A 68 13.23 8.32 0.63
CA ALA A 68 14.26 7.59 1.38
C ALA A 68 14.62 6.24 0.73
N GLN A 69 13.66 5.57 0.10
CA GLN A 69 13.87 4.31 -0.60
C GLN A 69 14.71 4.48 -1.88
N GLN A 70 14.65 5.63 -2.54
CA GLN A 70 15.33 5.88 -3.82
C GLN A 70 16.82 5.53 -3.75
N ALA A 71 17.51 5.94 -2.69
CA ALA A 71 18.93 5.63 -2.51
C ALA A 71 19.24 4.10 -2.43
N ARG A 72 18.25 3.29 -2.02
CA ARG A 72 18.40 1.83 -1.91
C ARG A 72 18.24 1.10 -3.25
N ILE A 73 17.62 1.75 -4.22
CA ILE A 73 17.35 1.15 -5.53
C ILE A 73 18.25 1.71 -6.65
N GLU A 74 18.96 2.82 -6.42
CA GLU A 74 19.84 3.45 -7.41
C GLU A 74 20.99 2.55 -7.89
N GLU A 75 21.40 1.59 -7.05
CA GLU A 75 22.47 0.63 -7.37
C GLU A 75 21.95 -0.71 -7.90
N THR A 76 20.64 -0.82 -8.15
CA THR A 76 19.98 -2.07 -8.52
C THR A 76 19.56 -2.04 -9.99
N ASP A 77 20.01 -3.05 -10.78
CA ASP A 77 19.60 -3.18 -12.19
C ASP A 77 18.16 -3.75 -12.31
N GLU A 78 17.77 -4.61 -11.38
CA GLU A 78 16.45 -5.28 -11.35
C GLU A 78 15.83 -5.16 -9.95
N LEU A 79 14.51 -5.00 -9.90
CA LEU A 79 13.74 -4.98 -8.66
C LEU A 79 12.53 -5.90 -8.76
N LEU A 80 12.34 -6.78 -7.79
CA LEU A 80 11.09 -7.51 -7.65
C LEU A 80 10.05 -6.56 -7.05
N VAL A 81 8.96 -6.36 -7.77
CA VAL A 81 7.80 -5.54 -7.36
C VAL A 81 6.69 -6.49 -6.95
N VAL A 82 6.56 -6.71 -5.66
CA VAL A 82 5.68 -7.74 -5.08
C VAL A 82 4.43 -7.08 -4.55
N SER A 83 3.25 -7.52 -5.03
CA SER A 83 1.96 -6.99 -4.57
C SER A 83 1.08 -8.05 -3.96
N ASP A 84 0.42 -7.71 -2.87
CA ASP A 84 -0.56 -8.55 -2.20
C ASP A 84 -1.65 -7.72 -1.51
N THR A 85 -2.78 -8.38 -1.19
CA THR A 85 -3.93 -7.76 -0.53
C THR A 85 -4.17 -8.37 0.83
N THR A 86 -4.17 -7.54 1.87
CA THR A 86 -4.48 -7.92 3.25
C THR A 86 -5.83 -7.35 3.66
N GLU A 87 -6.66 -8.15 4.33
CA GLU A 87 -7.94 -7.71 4.88
C GLU A 87 -7.78 -7.24 6.33
N LEU A 88 -8.16 -5.98 6.58
CA LEU A 88 -8.20 -5.39 7.91
C LEU A 88 -9.64 -5.33 8.38
N THR A 89 -10.02 -6.16 9.34
CA THR A 89 -11.40 -6.28 9.82
C THR A 89 -11.60 -5.58 11.15
N PHE A 90 -12.80 -5.00 11.37
CA PHE A 90 -13.15 -4.25 12.58
C PHE A 90 -14.45 -4.77 13.23
N PRO A 91 -14.52 -6.06 13.62
CA PRO A 91 -15.77 -6.70 14.05
C PRO A 91 -16.36 -6.11 15.35
N HIS A 92 -15.54 -5.43 16.15
CA HIS A 92 -15.95 -4.86 17.45
C HIS A 92 -16.18 -3.34 17.40
N HIS A 93 -16.26 -2.75 16.21
CA HIS A 93 -16.41 -1.32 16.01
C HIS A 93 -17.59 -0.97 15.08
N PRO A 94 -18.82 -1.30 15.44
CA PRO A 94 -20.00 -1.16 14.55
C PRO A 94 -20.34 0.30 14.20
N ALA A 95 -19.84 1.27 14.99
CA ALA A 95 -20.05 2.70 14.75
C ALA A 95 -18.95 3.32 13.85
N LYS A 96 -18.01 2.52 13.34
CA LYS A 96 -16.94 3.02 12.48
C LYS A 96 -17.48 3.22 11.06
N GLU A 97 -17.37 4.44 10.56
CA GLU A 97 -17.77 4.80 9.20
C GLU A 97 -16.62 4.57 8.20
N GLY A 98 -16.94 4.57 6.89
CA GLY A 98 -15.94 4.43 5.83
C GLY A 98 -15.38 3.03 5.68
N LEU A 99 -16.06 2.00 6.20
CA LEU A 99 -15.71 0.60 6.01
C LEU A 99 -16.59 -0.02 4.93
N GLY A 100 -16.01 -0.99 4.19
CA GLY A 100 -16.75 -1.81 3.23
C GLY A 100 -16.89 -3.25 3.69
N ASP A 101 -17.49 -4.04 2.84
CA ASP A 101 -17.75 -5.46 3.09
C ASP A 101 -16.49 -6.32 2.95
N ILE A 102 -16.27 -7.21 3.90
CA ILE A 102 -15.13 -8.14 3.93
C ILE A 102 -15.63 -9.59 4.03
N GLY A 103 -14.97 -10.48 3.31
CA GLY A 103 -15.24 -11.92 3.40
C GLY A 103 -16.50 -12.36 2.64
N ALA A 104 -17.11 -13.48 3.08
CA ALA A 104 -18.29 -14.04 2.44
C ALA A 104 -19.56 -13.23 2.77
N ALA A 105 -20.54 -13.28 1.85
CA ALA A 105 -21.79 -12.50 1.96
C ALA A 105 -22.62 -12.77 3.21
N GLU A 106 -22.46 -13.98 3.78
CA GLU A 106 -23.16 -14.40 4.99
C GLU A 106 -22.52 -13.84 6.27
N MET A 107 -21.32 -13.24 6.15
CA MET A 107 -20.58 -12.65 7.26
C MET A 107 -20.83 -11.14 7.24
N ASP A 108 -21.46 -10.61 8.28
CA ASP A 108 -21.62 -9.17 8.51
C ASP A 108 -20.30 -8.59 9.09
N ILE A 109 -19.25 -8.64 8.27
CA ILE A 109 -17.91 -8.17 8.65
C ILE A 109 -17.54 -6.97 7.77
N HIS A 110 -17.19 -5.87 8.43
CA HIS A 110 -16.76 -4.65 7.76
C HIS A 110 -15.27 -4.39 7.98
N GLY A 111 -14.64 -3.79 6.97
CA GLY A 111 -13.22 -3.51 7.00
C GLY A 111 -12.69 -2.77 5.79
N VAL A 112 -11.39 -2.81 5.64
CA VAL A 112 -10.65 -2.22 4.51
C VAL A 112 -9.68 -3.27 3.98
N LYS A 113 -9.56 -3.39 2.67
CA LYS A 113 -8.49 -4.18 2.03
C LYS A 113 -7.30 -3.27 1.76
N ALA A 114 -6.17 -3.59 2.37
CA ALA A 114 -4.89 -2.94 2.11
C ALA A 114 -4.17 -3.69 0.98
N HIS A 115 -4.10 -3.11 -0.21
CA HIS A 115 -3.31 -3.65 -1.33
C HIS A 115 -1.97 -2.95 -1.35
N SER A 116 -0.93 -3.68 -0.95
CA SER A 116 0.43 -3.17 -0.78
C SER A 116 1.33 -3.67 -1.90
N THR A 117 2.17 -2.78 -2.42
CA THR A 117 3.24 -3.11 -3.36
C THR A 117 4.58 -2.77 -2.72
N ILE A 118 5.45 -3.75 -2.61
CA ILE A 118 6.78 -3.61 -2.01
C ILE A 118 7.88 -3.89 -3.03
N GLY A 119 9.03 -3.25 -2.85
CA GLY A 119 10.25 -3.57 -3.59
C GLY A 119 11.12 -4.55 -2.82
N VAL A 120 11.70 -5.53 -3.53
CA VAL A 120 12.66 -6.50 -2.99
C VAL A 120 13.84 -6.60 -3.94
N ASP A 121 15.04 -6.43 -3.44
CA ASP A 121 16.27 -6.64 -4.19
C ASP A 121 16.46 -8.16 -4.46
N PRO A 122 16.51 -8.60 -5.72
CA PRO A 122 16.64 -10.03 -6.05
C PRO A 122 17.98 -10.65 -5.67
N GLN A 123 19.02 -9.85 -5.42
CA GLN A 123 20.36 -10.35 -5.07
C GLN A 123 20.52 -10.52 -3.56
N THR A 124 20.09 -9.53 -2.80
CA THR A 124 20.24 -9.54 -1.34
C THR A 124 19.03 -10.13 -0.63
N HIS A 125 17.90 -10.25 -1.31
CA HIS A 125 16.58 -10.64 -0.80
C HIS A 125 16.05 -9.68 0.29
N HIS A 126 16.60 -8.47 0.37
CA HIS A 126 16.13 -7.47 1.32
C HIS A 126 14.97 -6.66 0.70
N MET A 127 13.98 -6.38 1.53
CA MET A 127 12.94 -5.43 1.19
C MET A 127 13.53 -4.02 1.11
N THR A 128 13.34 -3.35 -0.02
CA THR A 128 13.80 -1.96 -0.21
C THR A 128 12.81 -0.96 0.39
N GLY A 129 11.52 -1.28 0.40
CA GLY A 129 10.47 -0.45 0.99
C GLY A 129 9.10 -0.67 0.34
N VAL A 130 8.12 0.11 0.79
CA VAL A 130 6.76 0.15 0.21
C VAL A 130 6.76 1.09 -0.98
N ILE A 131 6.36 0.58 -2.15
CA ILE A 131 6.29 1.35 -3.39
C ILE A 131 4.90 1.96 -3.58
N ASP A 132 3.84 1.19 -3.32
CA ASP A 132 2.46 1.67 -3.42
C ASP A 132 1.59 1.08 -2.32
N GLN A 133 0.60 1.85 -1.90
CA GLN A 133 -0.39 1.43 -0.93
C GLN A 133 -1.76 1.92 -1.37
N GLN A 134 -2.70 0.99 -1.55
CA GLN A 134 -4.09 1.30 -1.87
C GLN A 134 -4.98 0.83 -0.72
N SER A 135 -5.90 1.68 -0.28
CA SER A 135 -6.91 1.35 0.72
C SER A 135 -8.25 1.14 0.01
N LEU A 136 -8.68 -0.10 -0.08
CA LEU A 136 -9.82 -0.49 -0.91
C LEU A 136 -11.03 -0.79 -0.04
N ILE A 137 -12.17 -0.21 -0.41
CA ILE A 137 -13.48 -0.43 0.19
C ILE A 137 -14.34 -1.14 -0.85
N GLU A 138 -14.87 -2.30 -0.50
CA GLU A 138 -15.85 -3.01 -1.33
C GLU A 138 -17.26 -2.67 -0.87
N ASP A 139 -18.09 -2.31 -1.82
CA ASP A 139 -19.53 -2.13 -1.63
C ASP A 139 -20.25 -3.30 -2.32
N ARG A 140 -20.79 -4.21 -1.51
CA ARG A 140 -21.43 -5.43 -1.99
C ARG A 140 -22.77 -5.16 -2.68
N ASP A 141 -23.45 -4.10 -2.28
CA ASP A 141 -24.75 -3.74 -2.84
C ASP A 141 -24.63 -3.25 -4.28
N THR A 142 -23.56 -2.49 -4.55
CA THR A 142 -23.26 -1.99 -5.91
C THR A 142 -22.30 -2.90 -6.67
N GLY A 143 -21.60 -3.81 -6.01
CA GLY A 143 -20.53 -4.65 -6.57
C GLY A 143 -19.26 -3.88 -6.94
N ASN A 144 -19.15 -2.63 -6.52
CA ASN A 144 -18.02 -1.77 -6.82
C ASN A 144 -16.92 -1.85 -5.73
N THR A 145 -15.70 -1.59 -6.15
CA THR A 145 -14.57 -1.39 -5.24
C THR A 145 -14.04 0.02 -5.41
N TYR A 146 -13.79 0.68 -4.31
CA TYR A 146 -13.31 2.06 -4.25
C TYR A 146 -11.93 2.12 -3.62
N ASP A 147 -11.05 2.99 -4.14
CA ASP A 147 -9.78 3.33 -3.49
C ASP A 147 -9.94 4.67 -2.77
N THR A 148 -9.75 4.65 -1.46
CA THR A 148 -9.72 5.86 -0.63
C THR A 148 -8.29 6.36 -0.58
N ASN A 149 -7.88 7.21 -1.49
CA ASN A 149 -6.53 7.73 -1.60
C ASN A 149 -6.15 8.78 -0.53
N GLY A 150 -6.81 8.76 0.61
CA GLY A 150 -6.58 9.67 1.74
C GLY A 150 -7.25 11.04 1.61
N ASN A 151 -8.04 11.27 0.57
CA ASN A 151 -8.76 12.54 0.30
C ASN A 151 -10.28 12.36 0.29
N ASP A 152 -10.83 11.50 1.11
CA ASP A 152 -12.27 11.30 1.39
C ASP A 152 -13.20 10.99 0.19
N GLU A 153 -12.74 11.14 -1.06
CA GLU A 153 -13.52 10.77 -2.23
C GLU A 153 -13.08 9.40 -2.78
N PRO A 154 -13.94 8.37 -2.70
CA PRO A 154 -13.65 7.07 -3.27
C PRO A 154 -13.46 7.16 -4.79
N ILE A 155 -12.40 6.55 -5.29
CA ILE A 155 -12.17 6.41 -6.72
C ILE A 155 -12.65 5.03 -7.15
N PRO A 156 -13.71 4.92 -7.97
CA PRO A 156 -14.22 3.63 -8.42
C PRO A 156 -13.15 2.84 -9.18
N LEU A 157 -13.01 1.57 -8.87
CA LEU A 157 -12.20 0.62 -9.64
C LEU A 157 -13.13 -0.13 -10.61
N GLU A 158 -12.83 -0.04 -11.89
CA GLU A 158 -13.65 -0.62 -12.96
C GLU A 158 -13.74 -2.15 -12.87
N THR A 159 -12.71 -2.81 -12.38
CA THR A 159 -12.63 -4.26 -12.24
C THR A 159 -11.86 -4.70 -11.01
N ARG A 160 -12.10 -5.95 -10.62
CA ARG A 160 -11.37 -6.66 -9.54
C ARG A 160 -9.84 -6.62 -9.72
N HIS A 161 -9.35 -6.59 -10.96
CA HIS A 161 -7.93 -6.63 -11.29
C HIS A 161 -7.29 -5.25 -11.42
N THR A 162 -8.08 -4.19 -11.47
CA THR A 162 -7.59 -2.81 -11.64
C THR A 162 -6.58 -2.39 -10.58
N LYS A 163 -6.69 -2.91 -9.36
CA LYS A 163 -5.74 -2.61 -8.27
C LYS A 163 -4.31 -3.05 -8.60
N TRP A 164 -4.11 -4.23 -9.20
CA TRP A 164 -2.78 -4.69 -9.63
C TRP A 164 -2.23 -3.83 -10.75
N ILE A 165 -3.01 -3.63 -11.81
CA ILE A 165 -2.62 -2.76 -12.94
C ILE A 165 -2.24 -1.37 -12.44
N ARG A 166 -3.02 -0.81 -11.52
CA ARG A 166 -2.77 0.50 -10.94
C ARG A 166 -1.50 0.54 -10.10
N GLY A 167 -1.29 -0.46 -9.25
CA GLY A 167 -0.07 -0.60 -8.46
C GLY A 167 1.17 -0.72 -9.34
N ASP A 168 1.11 -1.56 -10.38
CA ASP A 168 2.19 -1.78 -11.32
C ASP A 168 2.52 -0.51 -12.13
N ARG A 169 1.50 0.21 -12.63
CA ARG A 169 1.68 1.50 -13.30
C ARG A 169 2.34 2.54 -12.40
N ARG A 170 1.88 2.64 -11.14
CA ARG A 170 2.45 3.56 -10.16
C ARG A 170 3.89 3.19 -9.80
N ALA A 171 4.17 1.90 -9.65
CA ALA A 171 5.51 1.41 -9.41
C ALA A 171 6.43 1.72 -10.60
N ARG A 172 6.00 1.40 -11.84
CA ARG A 172 6.80 1.70 -13.04
C ARG A 172 7.07 3.20 -13.20
N ALA A 173 6.07 4.04 -12.98
CA ALA A 173 6.20 5.49 -13.10
C ALA A 173 7.14 6.09 -12.03
N TRP A 174 7.26 5.47 -10.87
CA TRP A 174 8.12 5.91 -9.79
C TRP A 174 9.56 5.40 -9.92
N LEU A 175 9.75 4.18 -10.44
CA LEU A 175 11.07 3.57 -10.59
C LEU A 175 11.93 4.32 -11.63
N PRO A 176 13.25 4.46 -11.39
CA PRO A 176 14.18 4.94 -12.40
C PRO A 176 14.09 4.11 -13.69
N GLU A 177 14.27 4.75 -14.84
CA GLU A 177 14.20 4.09 -16.15
C GLU A 177 15.21 2.95 -16.29
N ALA A 178 16.39 3.09 -15.67
CA ALA A 178 17.45 2.08 -15.67
C ALA A 178 17.09 0.81 -14.89
N VAL A 179 16.17 0.89 -13.93
CA VAL A 179 15.78 -0.25 -13.09
C VAL A 179 14.68 -1.05 -13.80
N ARG A 180 14.94 -2.31 -14.02
CA ARG A 180 13.97 -3.25 -14.60
C ARG A 180 13.04 -3.81 -13.52
N PRO A 181 11.73 -3.49 -13.52
CA PRO A 181 10.78 -4.12 -12.61
C PRO A 181 10.44 -5.54 -13.07
N ILE A 182 10.36 -6.44 -12.10
CA ILE A 182 9.79 -7.78 -12.27
C ILE A 182 8.59 -7.86 -11.33
N PHE A 183 7.38 -7.73 -11.89
CA PHE A 183 6.14 -7.76 -11.12
C PHE A 183 5.84 -9.18 -10.65
N VAL A 184 5.60 -9.35 -9.35
CA VAL A 184 5.39 -10.65 -8.72
C VAL A 184 4.04 -10.66 -8.01
N HIS A 185 3.14 -11.52 -8.47
CA HIS A 185 1.78 -11.58 -7.96
C HIS A 185 1.33 -13.00 -7.63
N ASP A 186 0.37 -13.09 -6.75
CA ASP A 186 -0.30 -14.34 -6.41
C ASP A 186 -1.31 -14.75 -7.51
N ARG A 187 -2.00 -15.87 -7.27
CA ARG A 187 -3.00 -16.41 -8.21
C ARG A 187 -4.25 -15.53 -8.39
N ALA A 188 -4.51 -14.59 -7.47
CA ALA A 188 -5.65 -13.70 -7.61
C ALA A 188 -5.43 -12.65 -8.71
N ALA A 189 -4.19 -12.43 -9.12
CA ALA A 189 -3.78 -11.60 -10.24
C ALA A 189 -3.72 -12.35 -11.59
N ASP A 190 -4.11 -13.65 -11.66
CA ASP A 190 -4.05 -14.45 -12.88
C ASP A 190 -5.13 -14.03 -13.89
N ASP A 191 -4.89 -12.90 -14.56
CA ASP A 191 -5.78 -12.27 -15.55
C ASP A 191 -5.04 -11.80 -16.79
N PHE A 192 -5.65 -12.03 -17.96
CA PHE A 192 -5.04 -11.66 -19.24
C PHE A 192 -4.90 -10.16 -19.44
N SER A 193 -5.77 -9.34 -18.85
CA SER A 193 -5.69 -7.88 -18.96
C SER A 193 -4.42 -7.37 -18.27
N LEU A 194 -4.06 -7.93 -17.11
CA LEU A 194 -2.83 -7.61 -16.42
C LEU A 194 -1.59 -8.02 -17.24
N PHE A 195 -1.61 -9.23 -17.81
CA PHE A 195 -0.47 -9.71 -18.63
C PHE A 195 -0.29 -8.86 -19.88
N ALA A 196 -1.39 -8.49 -20.54
CA ALA A 196 -1.36 -7.62 -21.70
C ALA A 196 -0.85 -6.21 -21.33
N GLU A 197 -1.28 -5.66 -20.21
CA GLU A 197 -0.81 -4.37 -19.71
C GLU A 197 0.70 -4.36 -19.51
N ILE A 198 1.23 -5.32 -18.73
CA ILE A 198 2.67 -5.37 -18.46
C ILE A 198 3.46 -5.59 -19.76
N SER A 199 2.99 -6.48 -20.63
CA SER A 199 3.73 -6.85 -21.86
C SER A 199 3.70 -5.77 -22.94
N ASN A 200 2.64 -4.97 -23.03
CA ASN A 200 2.45 -4.02 -24.13
C ASN A 200 2.70 -2.56 -23.72
N GLU A 201 2.45 -2.21 -22.46
CA GLU A 201 2.44 -0.82 -21.99
C GLU A 201 3.58 -0.50 -21.03
N MET A 202 4.32 -1.52 -20.54
CA MET A 202 5.43 -1.32 -19.61
C MET A 202 6.76 -1.76 -20.22
N ASP A 203 7.49 -0.79 -20.76
CA ASP A 203 8.81 -1.02 -21.34
C ASP A 203 9.78 -1.63 -20.32
N ASN A 204 10.57 -2.61 -20.79
CA ASN A 204 11.60 -3.28 -20.00
C ASN A 204 11.10 -3.95 -18.71
N ALA A 205 9.82 -4.28 -18.61
CA ALA A 205 9.23 -4.97 -17.45
C ALA A 205 9.15 -6.50 -17.68
N GLY A 206 9.26 -7.24 -16.58
CA GLY A 206 8.93 -8.67 -16.53
C GLY A 206 7.82 -8.94 -15.53
N PHE A 207 7.25 -10.16 -15.56
CA PHE A 207 6.31 -10.57 -14.53
C PHE A 207 6.39 -12.05 -14.20
N VAL A 208 6.04 -12.38 -12.97
CA VAL A 208 5.84 -13.74 -12.45
C VAL A 208 4.50 -13.77 -11.74
N VAL A 209 3.56 -14.54 -12.25
CA VAL A 209 2.23 -14.69 -11.65
C VAL A 209 1.94 -16.16 -11.39
N ARG A 210 1.49 -16.49 -10.20
CA ARG A 210 1.07 -17.84 -9.87
C ARG A 210 -0.23 -18.15 -10.60
N ALA A 211 -0.21 -19.15 -11.49
CA ALA A 211 -1.39 -19.54 -12.25
C ALA A 211 -2.52 -20.05 -11.32
N GLN A 212 -3.73 -19.55 -11.54
CA GLN A 212 -4.95 -20.03 -10.91
C GLN A 212 -5.59 -21.15 -11.73
N TYR A 213 -5.49 -21.06 -13.05
CA TYR A 213 -6.12 -21.95 -13.99
C TYR A 213 -5.10 -22.74 -14.80
N ASN A 214 -5.46 -23.97 -15.15
CA ASN A 214 -4.66 -24.77 -16.11
C ASN A 214 -4.90 -24.19 -17.51
N ARG A 215 -3.89 -23.54 -18.07
CA ARG A 215 -3.93 -22.92 -19.41
C ARG A 215 -3.04 -23.66 -20.38
N ASN A 216 -3.54 -23.87 -21.60
CA ASN A 216 -2.71 -24.36 -22.68
C ASN A 216 -1.82 -23.22 -23.18
N ILE A 217 -0.52 -23.34 -22.96
CA ILE A 217 0.49 -22.46 -23.55
C ILE A 217 0.81 -23.00 -24.96
N ARG A 218 0.60 -22.18 -25.96
CA ARG A 218 0.97 -22.50 -27.35
C ARG A 218 2.08 -21.58 -27.80
#